data_c6a7899fd54566474b233558badb2fdf
#
_entry.id   c6a7899fd54566474b233558badb2fdf
#
_cell.length_a   1.000
_cell.length_b   1.000
_cell.length_c   1.000
_cell.angle_alpha   90.00
_cell.angle_beta   90.00
_cell.angle_gamma   90.00
#
_symmetry.space_group_name_H-M   'P 1'
#
loop_
_entity.id
_entity.type
_entity.pdbx_description
1 polymer ?
#
loop_
_entity_poly.entity_id
_entity_poly.type
_entity_poly.pdbx_seq_one_letter_code
_entity_poly.pdbx_strand_id
1 'polypeptide(L)'
;MTVPLDEAVPVDPAQRRRPRLGGDPVKALLHRHRDLCERAVDSLEIAAGLEAHGITDRTAARFRHRDVFSLAEELYARTPRAQTPPAPFAGIPVDPRAVRGFGCALLPGALALGAAAAGVPWAGALAAAATVAALGWPGRAAGGRFPAGVYLLAAVVVGWAVLRHGTPLGVALAVAVAPGHLAGAVFAARARRRLAGSRALEDFADGVRPLLLGTVLLFTAAAAGAAALAAAPYAVAVPLAVLLFLTRLMLGHGAPRPAVLAGLVLAVLPIPAAAFLAAAGLLVPAVLALSRASAHARS
;
A
#
# COMPACT_ATOMS: atom_id res chain seq x y z
N MET A 1 44.89 -77.34 -19.06
CA MET A 1 45.07 -75.91 -19.40
C MET A 1 44.49 -75.12 -18.25
N THR A 2 45.34 -74.82 -17.25
CA THR A 2 45.03 -74.31 -15.91
C THR A 2 45.08 -72.76 -16.01
N VAL A 3 43.99 -72.15 -15.55
CA VAL A 3 43.86 -70.68 -15.39
C VAL A 3 44.51 -70.32 -14.04
N PRO A 4 45.35 -69.27 -13.97
CA PRO A 4 45.94 -68.83 -12.72
C PRO A 4 44.95 -68.03 -11.87
N LEU A 5 45.02 -68.25 -10.57
CA LEU A 5 44.29 -67.60 -9.51
C LEU A 5 44.63 -66.11 -9.38
N ASP A 6 43.59 -65.41 -9.17
CA ASP A 6 43.41 -64.03 -8.77
C ASP A 6 44.37 -63.66 -7.62
N GLU A 7 45.26 -62.71 -7.89
CA GLU A 7 46.16 -62.08 -6.93
C GLU A 7 45.45 -60.94 -6.25
N ALA A 8 44.90 -61.22 -5.09
CA ALA A 8 44.22 -60.22 -4.25
C ALA A 8 45.23 -59.15 -3.78
N VAL A 9 45.09 -57.95 -4.31
CA VAL A 9 45.81 -56.75 -3.85
C VAL A 9 45.43 -56.45 -2.42
N PRO A 10 46.40 -56.36 -1.48
CA PRO A 10 46.10 -55.99 -0.09
C PRO A 10 45.59 -54.55 0.01
N VAL A 11 44.35 -54.39 0.33
CA VAL A 11 43.78 -53.07 0.65
C VAL A 11 44.32 -52.65 2.01
N ASP A 12 45.14 -51.63 2.03
CA ASP A 12 45.74 -50.99 3.21
C ASP A 12 44.62 -50.57 4.20
N PRO A 13 44.60 -51.14 5.44
CA PRO A 13 43.61 -50.80 6.46
C PRO A 13 43.75 -49.36 6.98
N ALA A 14 44.81 -48.63 6.61
CA ALA A 14 45.03 -47.23 6.98
C ALA A 14 44.18 -46.23 6.15
N GLN A 15 43.52 -46.69 5.03
CA GLN A 15 42.58 -45.90 4.28
C GLN A 15 41.15 -45.93 4.85
N ARG A 16 40.90 -46.64 5.94
CA ARG A 16 39.64 -46.58 6.67
C ARG A 16 39.50 -45.22 7.34
N ARG A 17 38.81 -44.32 6.64
CA ARG A 17 38.06 -43.19 7.21
C ARG A 17 38.83 -42.34 8.21
N ARG A 18 39.67 -41.48 7.71
CA ARG A 18 39.83 -40.16 8.36
C ARG A 18 38.46 -39.53 8.38
N PRO A 19 37.89 -39.19 9.57
CA PRO A 19 36.70 -38.35 9.63
C PRO A 19 37.10 -37.08 8.88
N ARG A 20 36.32 -36.68 7.88
CA ARG A 20 36.44 -35.32 7.29
C ARG A 20 36.11 -34.34 8.41
N LEU A 21 37.08 -34.05 9.28
CA LEU A 21 37.05 -32.94 10.20
C LEU A 21 37.14 -31.68 9.32
N GLY A 22 36.00 -31.03 9.11
CA GLY A 22 35.99 -29.74 8.38
C GLY A 22 34.66 -29.30 7.83
N GLY A 23 33.55 -29.95 8.16
CA GLY A 23 32.24 -29.39 7.89
C GLY A 23 31.90 -28.33 8.95
N ASP A 24 31.65 -27.10 8.55
CA ASP A 24 31.12 -26.06 9.43
C ASP A 24 29.85 -26.58 10.13
N PRO A 25 29.88 -26.79 11.48
CA PRO A 25 28.75 -27.38 12.19
C PRO A 25 27.50 -26.47 12.11
N VAL A 26 27.68 -25.13 12.00
CA VAL A 26 26.59 -24.17 11.83
C VAL A 26 25.94 -24.35 10.47
N LYS A 27 26.73 -24.64 9.41
CA LYS A 27 26.20 -24.93 8.08
C LYS A 27 25.33 -26.21 8.06
N ALA A 28 25.73 -27.22 8.79
CA ALA A 28 24.96 -28.46 8.92
C ALA A 28 23.63 -28.21 9.68
N LEU A 29 23.66 -27.37 10.71
CA LEU A 29 22.47 -26.94 11.45
C LEU A 29 21.54 -26.11 10.57
N LEU A 30 22.09 -25.14 9.82
CA LEU A 30 21.33 -24.34 8.85
C LEU A 30 20.60 -25.23 7.85
N HIS A 31 21.28 -26.25 7.33
CA HIS A 31 20.67 -27.17 6.36
C HIS A 31 19.54 -28.00 6.98
N ARG A 32 19.68 -28.39 8.25
CA ARG A 32 18.65 -29.16 8.98
C ARG A 32 17.39 -28.30 9.27
N HIS A 33 17.56 -27.03 9.58
CA HIS A 33 16.49 -26.10 9.93
C HIS A 33 16.24 -25.06 8.83
N ARG A 34 16.51 -25.44 7.58
CA ARG A 34 16.45 -24.53 6.44
C ARG A 34 15.10 -23.83 6.31
N ASP A 35 14.01 -24.58 6.38
CA ASP A 35 12.65 -24.06 6.25
C ASP A 35 12.29 -23.04 7.35
N LEU A 36 12.80 -23.26 8.57
CA LEU A 36 12.66 -22.31 9.66
C LEU A 36 13.43 -21.01 9.36
N CYS A 37 14.71 -21.16 8.98
CA CYS A 37 15.57 -20.01 8.70
C CYS A 37 15.12 -19.18 7.49
N GLU A 38 14.59 -19.83 6.44
CA GLU A 38 14.11 -19.14 5.23
C GLU A 38 12.79 -18.39 5.46
N ARG A 39 11.91 -18.90 6.34
CA ARG A 39 10.61 -18.30 6.66
C ARG A 39 10.68 -17.25 7.74
N ALA A 40 11.68 -17.30 8.60
CA ALA A 40 11.81 -16.40 9.73
C ALA A 40 11.96 -14.93 9.29
N VAL A 41 11.17 -14.06 9.90
CA VAL A 41 11.21 -12.62 9.68
C VAL A 41 12.43 -11.99 10.36
N ASP A 42 12.79 -12.49 11.55
CA ASP A 42 13.92 -12.04 12.35
C ASP A 42 14.70 -13.19 13.00
N SER A 43 15.80 -12.86 13.67
CA SER A 43 16.61 -13.82 14.40
C SER A 43 15.93 -14.38 15.64
N LEU A 44 14.99 -13.64 16.25
CA LEU A 44 14.27 -14.07 17.44
C LEU A 44 13.29 -15.21 17.12
N GLU A 45 12.66 -15.16 15.95
CA GLU A 45 11.80 -16.24 15.46
C GLU A 45 12.60 -17.53 15.23
N ILE A 46 13.84 -17.41 14.71
CA ILE A 46 14.75 -18.55 14.60
C ILE A 46 15.11 -19.08 15.97
N ALA A 47 15.45 -18.20 16.93
CA ALA A 47 15.78 -18.59 18.30
C ALA A 47 14.63 -19.39 18.95
N ALA A 48 13.41 -18.85 18.90
CA ALA A 48 12.21 -19.51 19.43
C ALA A 48 11.95 -20.85 18.73
N GLY A 49 12.13 -20.92 17.41
CA GLY A 49 12.02 -22.16 16.65
C GLY A 49 13.08 -23.20 17.04
N LEU A 50 14.32 -22.80 17.24
CA LEU A 50 15.40 -23.68 17.70
C LEU A 50 15.12 -24.25 19.10
N GLU A 51 14.65 -23.39 20.04
CA GLU A 51 14.24 -23.82 21.39
C GLU A 51 13.09 -24.83 21.33
N ALA A 52 12.08 -24.59 20.48
CA ALA A 52 10.98 -25.52 20.27
C ALA A 52 11.45 -26.89 19.74
N HIS A 53 12.60 -26.94 19.04
CA HIS A 53 13.26 -28.18 18.59
C HIS A 53 14.30 -28.72 19.59
N GLY A 54 14.34 -28.22 20.82
CA GLY A 54 15.21 -28.68 21.89
C GLY A 54 16.66 -28.21 21.82
N ILE A 55 16.94 -27.18 21.02
CA ILE A 55 18.26 -26.53 20.95
C ILE A 55 18.30 -25.41 21.98
N THR A 56 18.94 -25.70 23.11
CA THR A 56 19.13 -24.75 24.23
C THR A 56 20.51 -24.11 24.18
N ASP A 57 20.81 -23.17 25.09
CA ASP A 57 22.11 -22.52 25.22
C ASP A 57 23.26 -23.53 25.38
N ARG A 58 23.02 -24.66 26.13
CA ARG A 58 23.99 -25.73 26.25
C ARG A 58 24.32 -26.39 24.90
N THR A 59 23.33 -26.44 24.00
CA THR A 59 23.53 -26.95 22.65
C THR A 59 24.23 -25.91 21.79
N ALA A 60 23.89 -24.63 21.93
CA ALA A 60 24.51 -23.52 21.22
C ALA A 60 26.02 -23.43 21.52
N ALA A 61 26.44 -23.75 22.77
CA ALA A 61 27.85 -23.83 23.16
C ALA A 61 28.65 -24.83 22.32
N ARG A 62 28.06 -25.90 21.83
CA ARG A 62 28.71 -26.89 20.93
C ARG A 62 29.02 -26.29 19.56
N PHE A 63 28.28 -25.26 19.17
CA PHE A 63 28.48 -24.50 17.95
C PHE A 63 29.36 -23.25 18.19
N ARG A 64 29.97 -23.12 19.37
CA ARG A 64 30.81 -21.98 19.80
C ARG A 64 30.04 -20.66 19.95
N HIS A 65 28.75 -20.76 20.25
CA HIS A 65 27.92 -19.62 20.58
C HIS A 65 27.64 -19.56 22.07
N ARG A 66 27.52 -18.32 22.59
CA ARG A 66 27.27 -18.07 24.02
C ARG A 66 25.88 -18.56 24.43
N ASP A 67 24.90 -18.34 23.57
CA ASP A 67 23.48 -18.61 23.79
C ASP A 67 22.78 -18.93 22.46
N VAL A 68 21.51 -19.33 22.54
CA VAL A 68 20.70 -19.66 21.36
C VAL A 68 20.44 -18.45 20.48
N PHE A 69 20.42 -17.23 21.07
CA PHE A 69 20.18 -15.99 20.34
C PHE A 69 21.35 -15.65 19.40
N SER A 70 22.59 -15.73 19.91
CA SER A 70 23.80 -15.52 19.09
C SER A 70 23.96 -16.56 17.98
N LEU A 71 23.52 -17.82 18.23
CA LEU A 71 23.46 -18.86 17.20
C LEU A 71 22.39 -18.54 16.14
N ALA A 72 21.22 -18.06 16.57
CA ALA A 72 20.14 -17.69 15.69
C ALA A 72 20.50 -16.47 14.82
N GLU A 73 21.21 -15.48 15.36
CA GLU A 73 21.74 -14.34 14.60
C GLU A 73 22.71 -14.80 13.49
N GLU A 74 23.61 -15.74 13.78
CA GLU A 74 24.50 -16.27 12.76
C GLU A 74 23.76 -17.06 11.69
N LEU A 75 22.78 -17.90 12.07
CA LEU A 75 21.93 -18.62 11.12
C LEU A 75 21.13 -17.63 10.24
N TYR A 76 20.60 -16.58 10.87
CA TYR A 76 19.88 -15.52 10.17
C TYR A 76 20.77 -14.79 9.17
N ALA A 77 22.03 -14.46 9.54
CA ALA A 77 22.99 -13.80 8.66
C ALA A 77 23.46 -14.69 7.50
N ARG A 78 23.59 -16.01 7.74
CA ARG A 78 24.04 -16.99 6.74
C ARG A 78 22.92 -17.53 5.84
N THR A 79 21.66 -17.31 6.20
CA THR A 79 20.54 -17.75 5.35
C THR A 79 20.53 -16.90 4.08
N PRO A 80 20.71 -17.52 2.89
CA PRO A 80 20.57 -16.80 1.64
C PRO A 80 19.10 -16.37 1.53
N ARG A 81 18.81 -15.14 1.92
CA ARG A 81 17.53 -14.57 1.58
C ARG A 81 17.57 -14.30 0.11
N ALA A 82 16.67 -14.94 -0.63
CA ALA A 82 16.38 -14.49 -1.95
C ALA A 82 16.04 -13.00 -1.81
N GLN A 83 17.01 -12.13 -2.05
CA GLN A 83 16.71 -10.80 -2.53
C GLN A 83 15.94 -11.11 -3.80
N THR A 84 14.60 -11.13 -3.70
CA THR A 84 13.78 -11.09 -4.90
C THR A 84 14.29 -9.85 -5.61
N PRO A 85 15.03 -10.00 -6.73
CA PRO A 85 15.48 -8.82 -7.47
C PRO A 85 14.21 -8.01 -7.67
N PRO A 86 14.23 -6.68 -7.50
CA PRO A 86 13.06 -5.88 -7.84
C PRO A 86 12.68 -6.34 -9.22
N ALA A 87 11.49 -6.97 -9.33
CA ALA A 87 11.05 -7.61 -10.55
C ALA A 87 11.25 -6.60 -11.66
N PRO A 88 12.08 -6.88 -12.70
CA PRO A 88 12.36 -5.92 -13.75
C PRO A 88 10.99 -5.55 -14.28
N PHE A 89 10.59 -4.30 -14.13
CA PHE A 89 9.32 -3.68 -14.52
C PHE A 89 8.35 -4.67 -15.20
N ALA A 90 7.91 -5.68 -14.45
CA ALA A 90 6.84 -6.54 -14.88
C ALA A 90 5.67 -5.58 -15.04
N GLY A 91 5.25 -5.37 -16.27
CA GLY A 91 4.22 -4.44 -16.62
C GLY A 91 3.09 -4.61 -15.62
N ILE A 92 2.55 -3.53 -15.07
CA ILE A 92 1.50 -3.57 -14.06
C ILE A 92 0.47 -4.56 -14.60
N PRO A 93 0.28 -5.74 -13.97
CA PRO A 93 -0.72 -6.66 -14.45
C PRO A 93 -2.03 -5.90 -14.39
N VAL A 94 -2.59 -5.64 -15.57
CA VAL A 94 -3.82 -4.85 -15.70
C VAL A 94 -4.93 -5.75 -15.22
N ASP A 95 -5.26 -5.64 -13.92
CA ASP A 95 -6.39 -6.36 -13.34
C ASP A 95 -7.66 -5.93 -14.10
N PRO A 96 -8.41 -6.85 -14.74
CA PRO A 96 -9.64 -6.52 -15.44
C PRO A 96 -10.67 -5.80 -14.56
N ARG A 97 -10.56 -5.98 -13.24
CA ARG A 97 -11.38 -5.25 -12.25
C ARG A 97 -10.95 -3.79 -12.12
N ALA A 98 -9.63 -3.52 -12.19
CA ALA A 98 -9.10 -2.15 -12.18
C ALA A 98 -9.50 -1.39 -13.45
N VAL A 99 -9.49 -2.05 -14.62
CA VAL A 99 -9.95 -1.45 -15.90
C VAL A 99 -11.43 -1.11 -15.85
N ARG A 100 -12.27 -2.02 -15.37
CA ARG A 100 -13.71 -1.75 -15.17
C ARG A 100 -13.94 -0.62 -14.16
N GLY A 101 -13.20 -0.62 -13.06
CA GLY A 101 -13.25 0.45 -12.06
C GLY A 101 -12.87 1.81 -12.65
N PHE A 102 -11.86 1.87 -13.51
CA PHE A 102 -11.47 3.09 -14.20
C PHE A 102 -12.51 3.53 -15.23
N GLY A 103 -13.08 2.60 -16.03
CA GLY A 103 -14.16 2.90 -16.95
C GLY A 103 -15.38 3.52 -16.24
N CYS A 104 -15.79 2.94 -15.10
CA CYS A 104 -16.87 3.51 -14.29
C CYS A 104 -16.50 4.89 -13.70
N ALA A 105 -15.22 5.12 -13.40
CA ALA A 105 -14.77 6.40 -12.86
C ALA A 105 -14.78 7.53 -13.88
N LEU A 106 -14.79 7.23 -15.18
CA LEU A 106 -14.97 8.23 -16.26
C LEU A 106 -16.41 8.71 -16.41
N LEU A 107 -17.39 7.91 -16.01
CA LEU A 107 -18.81 8.22 -16.19
C LEU A 107 -19.23 9.58 -15.55
N PRO A 108 -18.86 9.90 -14.30
CA PRO A 108 -19.21 11.19 -13.70
C PRO A 108 -18.76 12.38 -14.53
N GLY A 109 -17.50 12.34 -15.01
CA GLY A 109 -16.93 13.41 -15.83
C GLY A 109 -17.59 13.51 -17.20
N ALA A 110 -17.81 12.36 -17.88
CA ALA A 110 -18.44 12.32 -19.18
C ALA A 110 -19.90 12.82 -19.14
N LEU A 111 -20.67 12.39 -18.14
CA LEU A 111 -22.06 12.83 -17.93
C LEU A 111 -22.12 14.34 -17.62
N ALA A 112 -21.22 14.83 -16.76
CA ALA A 112 -21.18 16.25 -16.40
C ALA A 112 -20.81 17.13 -17.58
N LEU A 113 -19.80 16.75 -18.37
CA LEU A 113 -19.40 17.47 -19.58
C LEU A 113 -20.50 17.42 -20.64
N GLY A 114 -21.10 16.24 -20.88
CA GLY A 114 -22.18 16.09 -21.85
C GLY A 114 -23.41 16.93 -21.46
N ALA A 115 -23.82 16.92 -20.20
CA ALA A 115 -24.96 17.71 -19.72
C ALA A 115 -24.67 19.23 -19.80
N ALA A 116 -23.46 19.65 -19.48
CA ALA A 116 -23.05 21.05 -19.58
C ALA A 116 -23.00 21.50 -21.05
N ALA A 117 -22.45 20.69 -21.96
CA ALA A 117 -22.39 20.99 -23.39
C ALA A 117 -23.78 21.02 -24.03
N ALA A 118 -24.71 20.20 -23.54
CA ALA A 118 -26.11 20.20 -23.97
C ALA A 118 -26.94 21.38 -23.38
N GLY A 119 -26.32 22.24 -22.55
CA GLY A 119 -27.00 23.36 -21.94
C GLY A 119 -28.06 22.97 -20.90
N VAL A 120 -27.93 21.79 -20.29
CA VAL A 120 -28.89 21.31 -19.29
C VAL A 120 -28.85 22.18 -18.05
N PRO A 121 -29.95 22.82 -17.64
CA PRO A 121 -29.93 23.81 -16.55
C PRO A 121 -29.52 23.23 -15.18
N TRP A 122 -29.72 21.93 -14.96
CA TRP A 122 -29.36 21.23 -13.74
C TRP A 122 -28.06 20.40 -13.87
N ALA A 123 -27.24 20.67 -14.92
CA ALA A 123 -25.97 19.97 -15.14
C ALA A 123 -25.02 20.03 -13.91
N GLY A 124 -25.01 21.18 -13.21
CA GLY A 124 -24.23 21.35 -11.98
C GLY A 124 -24.68 20.44 -10.85
N ALA A 125 -25.98 20.27 -10.65
CA ALA A 125 -26.55 19.36 -9.66
C ALA A 125 -26.26 17.88 -10.00
N LEU A 126 -26.37 17.52 -11.28
CA LEU A 126 -26.01 16.18 -11.77
C LEU A 126 -24.54 15.88 -11.53
N ALA A 127 -23.66 16.82 -11.86
CA ALA A 127 -22.22 16.72 -11.64
C ALA A 127 -21.88 16.57 -10.15
N ALA A 128 -22.52 17.33 -9.28
CA ALA A 128 -22.38 17.24 -7.83
C ALA A 128 -22.81 15.84 -7.31
N ALA A 129 -23.99 15.38 -7.71
CA ALA A 129 -24.51 14.07 -7.33
C ALA A 129 -23.60 12.94 -7.80
N ALA A 130 -23.14 12.99 -9.05
CA ALA A 130 -22.23 11.99 -9.63
C ALA A 130 -20.86 11.97 -8.90
N THR A 131 -20.34 13.15 -8.52
CA THR A 131 -19.10 13.27 -7.75
C THR A 131 -19.23 12.62 -6.38
N VAL A 132 -20.33 12.88 -5.67
CA VAL A 132 -20.60 12.30 -4.34
C VAL A 132 -20.82 10.78 -4.43
N ALA A 133 -21.57 10.32 -5.42
CA ALA A 133 -21.75 8.88 -5.65
C ALA A 133 -20.42 8.16 -5.93
N ALA A 134 -19.51 8.83 -6.65
CA ALA A 134 -18.18 8.29 -6.95
C ALA A 134 -17.26 8.18 -5.73
N LEU A 135 -17.51 8.92 -4.64
CA LEU A 135 -16.78 8.73 -3.37
C LEU A 135 -17.05 7.35 -2.77
N GLY A 136 -18.27 6.82 -2.95
CA GLY A 136 -18.67 5.49 -2.45
C GLY A 136 -18.38 4.33 -3.39
N TRP A 137 -18.02 4.57 -4.65
CA TRP A 137 -17.85 3.55 -5.69
C TRP A 137 -16.39 3.20 -5.96
N PRO A 138 -16.01 1.97 -6.30
CA PRO A 138 -16.42 0.69 -5.72
C PRO A 138 -15.56 0.40 -4.50
N GLY A 139 -15.98 0.77 -3.32
CA GLY A 139 -15.27 0.50 -2.09
C GLY A 139 -16.12 -0.35 -1.16
N ARG A 140 -15.73 -1.61 -0.93
CA ARG A 140 -16.06 -2.24 0.33
C ARG A 140 -15.41 -1.37 1.41
N ALA A 141 -16.22 -0.58 2.13
CA ALA A 141 -15.74 0.08 3.32
C ALA A 141 -15.17 -1.00 4.24
N ALA A 142 -13.86 -1.00 4.42
CA ALA A 142 -13.21 -1.86 5.40
C ALA A 142 -13.79 -1.48 6.77
N GLY A 143 -14.69 -2.31 7.30
CA GLY A 143 -15.28 -2.11 8.62
C GLY A 143 -16.78 -1.81 8.65
N GLY A 144 -17.60 -2.67 8.10
CA GLY A 144 -18.96 -3.01 8.56
C GLY A 144 -20.04 -1.95 8.75
N ARG A 145 -19.75 -0.68 8.87
CA ARG A 145 -20.74 0.41 8.99
C ARG A 145 -20.56 1.41 7.87
N PHE A 146 -21.58 1.52 7.03
CA PHE A 146 -21.64 2.53 5.97
C PHE A 146 -21.47 3.93 6.59
N PRO A 147 -20.48 4.75 6.17
CA PRO A 147 -20.25 6.06 6.76
C PRO A 147 -21.23 7.11 6.20
N ALA A 148 -22.52 6.87 6.34
CA ALA A 148 -23.58 7.71 5.79
C ALA A 148 -23.38 9.20 6.12
N GLY A 149 -22.96 9.50 7.34
CA GLY A 149 -22.71 10.89 7.76
C GLY A 149 -21.62 11.59 6.95
N VAL A 150 -20.56 10.86 6.55
CA VAL A 150 -19.49 11.44 5.72
C VAL A 150 -20.00 11.74 4.31
N TYR A 151 -20.78 10.83 3.70
CA TYR A 151 -21.34 11.05 2.36
C TYR A 151 -22.39 12.15 2.35
N LEU A 152 -23.23 12.23 3.36
CA LEU A 152 -24.20 13.33 3.52
C LEU A 152 -23.47 14.67 3.64
N LEU A 153 -22.44 14.75 4.48
CA LEU A 153 -21.69 15.98 4.64
C LEU A 153 -20.91 16.33 3.35
N ALA A 154 -20.33 15.36 2.66
CA ALA A 154 -19.71 15.59 1.36
C ALA A 154 -20.72 16.10 0.33
N ALA A 155 -21.96 15.58 0.33
CA ALA A 155 -23.03 16.07 -0.54
C ALA A 155 -23.39 17.54 -0.23
N VAL A 156 -23.46 17.90 1.05
CA VAL A 156 -23.70 19.29 1.48
C VAL A 156 -22.55 20.18 1.02
N VAL A 157 -21.29 19.78 1.25
CA VAL A 157 -20.11 20.56 0.84
C VAL A 157 -20.09 20.78 -0.66
N VAL A 158 -20.23 19.70 -1.46
CA VAL A 158 -20.17 19.79 -2.93
C VAL A 158 -21.39 20.55 -3.46
N GLY A 159 -22.58 20.26 -2.96
CA GLY A 159 -23.81 20.95 -3.35
C GLY A 159 -23.74 22.44 -3.07
N TRP A 160 -23.32 22.83 -1.85
CA TRP A 160 -23.12 24.22 -1.48
C TRP A 160 -22.10 24.93 -2.37
N ALA A 161 -20.95 24.29 -2.61
CA ALA A 161 -19.90 24.85 -3.45
C ALA A 161 -20.39 25.05 -4.89
N VAL A 162 -21.13 24.09 -5.46
CA VAL A 162 -21.69 24.20 -6.82
C VAL A 162 -22.77 25.26 -6.89
N LEU A 163 -23.61 25.42 -5.87
CA LEU A 163 -24.58 26.52 -5.81
C LEU A 163 -23.92 27.89 -5.78
N ARG A 164 -22.78 28.04 -5.12
CA ARG A 164 -22.01 29.27 -4.98
C ARG A 164 -21.18 29.63 -6.21
N HIS A 165 -20.61 28.64 -6.87
CA HIS A 165 -19.61 28.84 -7.94
C HIS A 165 -20.06 28.31 -9.30
N GLY A 166 -21.29 27.80 -9.40
CA GLY A 166 -21.91 27.38 -10.64
C GLY A 166 -21.52 26.03 -11.19
N THR A 167 -22.11 25.68 -12.34
CA THR A 167 -21.90 24.47 -13.08
C THR A 167 -20.42 24.12 -13.38
N PRO A 168 -19.56 25.11 -13.76
CA PRO A 168 -18.14 24.81 -14.02
C PRO A 168 -17.43 24.10 -12.88
N LEU A 169 -17.71 24.50 -11.63
CA LEU A 169 -17.13 23.80 -10.47
C LEU A 169 -17.59 22.37 -10.37
N GLY A 170 -18.89 22.10 -10.55
CA GLY A 170 -19.43 20.75 -10.53
C GLY A 170 -18.78 19.84 -11.59
N VAL A 171 -18.66 20.37 -12.82
CA VAL A 171 -18.01 19.66 -13.93
C VAL A 171 -16.54 19.37 -13.62
N ALA A 172 -15.79 20.36 -13.10
CA ALA A 172 -14.38 20.16 -12.72
C ALA A 172 -14.22 19.03 -11.69
N LEU A 173 -15.06 19.00 -10.65
CA LEU A 173 -15.03 17.97 -9.63
C LEU A 173 -15.38 16.59 -10.20
N ALA A 174 -16.41 16.51 -11.08
CA ALA A 174 -16.79 15.25 -11.71
C ALA A 174 -15.72 14.70 -12.65
N VAL A 175 -15.03 15.57 -13.42
CA VAL A 175 -13.89 15.21 -14.27
C VAL A 175 -12.71 14.72 -13.43
N ALA A 176 -12.44 15.33 -12.27
CA ALA A 176 -11.37 14.95 -11.37
C ALA A 176 -11.56 13.56 -10.72
N VAL A 177 -12.77 12.97 -10.78
CA VAL A 177 -13.06 11.64 -10.23
C VAL A 177 -12.16 10.57 -10.85
N ALA A 178 -12.04 10.54 -12.17
CA ALA A 178 -11.27 9.48 -12.87
C ALA A 178 -9.77 9.50 -12.51
N PRO A 179 -9.05 10.63 -12.59
CA PRO A 179 -7.66 10.69 -12.15
C PRO A 179 -7.52 10.40 -10.66
N GLY A 180 -8.49 10.77 -9.81
CA GLY A 180 -8.50 10.42 -8.39
C GLY A 180 -8.60 8.91 -8.13
N HIS A 181 -9.44 8.20 -8.88
CA HIS A 181 -9.51 6.74 -8.84
C HIS A 181 -8.20 6.09 -9.26
N LEU A 182 -7.61 6.54 -10.37
CA LEU A 182 -6.34 6.03 -10.86
C LEU A 182 -5.21 6.26 -9.86
N ALA A 183 -5.08 7.49 -9.36
CA ALA A 183 -4.06 7.84 -8.37
C ALA A 183 -4.19 7.00 -7.09
N GLY A 184 -5.42 6.83 -6.58
CA GLY A 184 -5.70 5.99 -5.41
C GLY A 184 -5.37 4.51 -5.64
N ALA A 185 -5.72 3.96 -6.81
CA ALA A 185 -5.42 2.58 -7.17
C ALA A 185 -3.90 2.33 -7.30
N VAL A 186 -3.18 3.24 -7.94
CA VAL A 186 -1.72 3.18 -8.07
C VAL A 186 -1.04 3.31 -6.70
N PHE A 187 -1.51 4.22 -5.85
CA PHE A 187 -1.03 4.34 -4.47
C PHE A 187 -1.21 3.03 -3.71
N ALA A 188 -2.42 2.49 -3.69
CA ALA A 188 -2.73 1.25 -2.97
C ALA A 188 -1.90 0.06 -3.49
N ALA A 189 -1.72 -0.07 -4.81
CA ALA A 189 -0.91 -1.13 -5.39
C ALA A 189 0.58 -1.01 -5.01
N ARG A 190 1.13 0.21 -5.03
CA ARG A 190 2.53 0.45 -4.64
C ARG A 190 2.75 0.30 -3.14
N ALA A 191 1.81 0.76 -2.32
CA ALA A 191 1.88 0.61 -0.86
C ALA A 191 1.87 -0.88 -0.46
N ARG A 192 1.00 -1.70 -1.06
CA ARG A 192 1.00 -3.17 -0.83
C ARG A 192 2.30 -3.83 -1.24
N ARG A 193 2.89 -3.45 -2.37
CA ARG A 193 4.20 -3.99 -2.79
C ARG A 193 5.30 -3.61 -1.80
N ARG A 194 5.29 -2.39 -1.28
CA ARG A 194 6.24 -1.96 -0.25
C ARG A 194 6.04 -2.71 1.06
N LEU A 195 4.79 -2.94 1.46
CA LEU A 195 4.48 -3.72 2.67
C LEU A 195 5.06 -5.14 2.57
N ALA A 196 4.92 -5.80 1.43
CA ALA A 196 5.46 -7.14 1.21
C ALA A 196 7.00 -7.19 1.22
N GLY A 197 7.68 -6.08 0.95
CA GLY A 197 9.16 -5.99 0.93
C GLY A 197 9.78 -5.35 2.18
N SER A 198 8.98 -4.77 3.08
CA SER A 198 9.47 -4.07 4.27
C SER A 198 9.76 -5.05 5.39
N ARG A 199 10.90 -4.88 6.07
CA ARG A 199 11.31 -5.69 7.21
C ARG A 199 10.96 -5.06 8.55
N ALA A 200 10.80 -3.73 8.58
CA ALA A 200 10.43 -2.97 9.76
C ALA A 200 9.26 -2.03 9.43
N LEU A 201 8.46 -1.68 10.44
CA LEU A 201 7.35 -0.74 10.30
C LEU A 201 7.83 0.67 9.92
N GLU A 202 9.01 1.04 10.37
CA GLU A 202 9.66 2.33 10.07
C GLU A 202 10.06 2.42 8.60
N ASP A 203 10.70 1.38 8.05
CA ASP A 203 11.06 1.29 6.62
C ASP A 203 9.84 1.44 5.73
N PHE A 204 8.72 0.81 6.13
CA PHE A 204 7.45 0.95 5.43
C PHE A 204 6.95 2.40 5.45
N ALA A 205 6.90 3.02 6.64
CA ALA A 205 6.42 4.38 6.81
C ALA A 205 7.24 5.39 5.99
N ASP A 206 8.57 5.28 6.03
CA ASP A 206 9.49 6.16 5.31
C ASP A 206 9.37 6.00 3.79
N GLY A 207 9.06 4.79 3.33
CA GLY A 207 8.81 4.54 1.91
C GLY A 207 7.42 5.00 1.43
N VAL A 208 6.39 4.94 2.27
CA VAL A 208 5.00 5.26 1.88
C VAL A 208 4.71 6.76 1.96
N ARG A 209 5.33 7.50 2.89
CA ARG A 209 5.14 8.96 3.01
C ARG A 209 5.45 9.71 1.71
N PRO A 210 6.63 9.58 1.08
CA PRO A 210 6.91 10.26 -0.17
C PRO A 210 6.03 9.76 -1.32
N LEU A 211 5.62 8.49 -1.31
CA LEU A 211 4.69 7.93 -2.29
C LEU A 211 3.32 8.61 -2.18
N LEU A 212 2.80 8.81 -0.97
CA LEU A 212 1.53 9.50 -0.75
C LEU A 212 1.61 10.96 -1.20
N LEU A 213 2.67 11.68 -0.79
CA LEU A 213 2.86 13.08 -1.18
C LEU A 213 2.97 13.22 -2.71
N GLY A 214 3.74 12.35 -3.37
CA GLY A 214 3.82 12.33 -4.83
C GLY A 214 2.48 12.04 -5.50
N THR A 215 1.67 11.15 -4.91
CA THR A 215 0.32 10.84 -5.40
C THR A 215 -0.62 12.04 -5.26
N VAL A 216 -0.56 12.74 -4.12
CA VAL A 216 -1.37 13.97 -3.89
C VAL A 216 -0.94 15.06 -4.86
N LEU A 217 0.36 15.29 -5.07
CA LEU A 217 0.86 16.27 -6.03
C LEU A 217 0.40 15.96 -7.46
N LEU A 218 0.52 14.71 -7.89
CA LEU A 218 0.05 14.29 -9.21
C LEU A 218 -1.45 14.51 -9.37
N PHE A 219 -2.24 14.15 -8.35
CA PHE A 219 -3.67 14.36 -8.36
C PHE A 219 -4.01 15.87 -8.36
N THR A 220 -3.28 16.70 -7.61
CA THR A 220 -3.47 18.17 -7.60
C THR A 220 -3.26 18.74 -8.99
N ALA A 221 -2.24 18.31 -9.72
CA ALA A 221 -2.01 18.71 -11.11
C ALA A 221 -3.17 18.28 -12.03
N ALA A 222 -3.68 17.05 -11.87
CA ALA A 222 -4.82 16.55 -12.63
C ALA A 222 -6.13 17.34 -12.30
N ALA A 223 -6.33 17.69 -11.03
CA ALA A 223 -7.46 18.51 -10.58
C ALA A 223 -7.38 19.94 -11.16
N ALA A 224 -6.17 20.52 -11.24
CA ALA A 224 -5.95 21.79 -11.91
C ALA A 224 -6.27 21.71 -13.41
N GLY A 225 -5.88 20.61 -14.09
CA GLY A 225 -6.27 20.36 -15.48
C GLY A 225 -7.79 20.23 -15.66
N ALA A 226 -8.48 19.56 -14.75
CA ALA A 226 -9.93 19.46 -14.75
C ALA A 226 -10.61 20.82 -14.53
N ALA A 227 -10.06 21.65 -13.64
CA ALA A 227 -10.54 23.02 -13.42
C ALA A 227 -10.35 23.89 -14.66
N ALA A 228 -9.19 23.77 -15.34
CA ALA A 228 -8.95 24.46 -16.62
C ALA A 228 -9.96 24.05 -17.69
N LEU A 229 -10.16 22.75 -17.86
CA LEU A 229 -11.09 22.20 -18.87
C LEU A 229 -12.52 22.68 -18.66
N ALA A 230 -12.95 22.80 -17.41
CA ALA A 230 -14.29 23.26 -17.05
C ALA A 230 -14.42 24.78 -16.89
N ALA A 231 -13.34 25.55 -17.06
CA ALA A 231 -13.29 26.99 -16.75
C ALA A 231 -13.74 27.30 -15.30
N ALA A 232 -13.41 26.43 -14.36
CA ALA A 232 -13.79 26.57 -12.96
C ALA A 232 -12.77 27.41 -12.18
N PRO A 233 -13.18 28.06 -11.07
CA PRO A 233 -12.27 28.85 -10.24
C PRO A 233 -11.25 27.93 -9.52
N TYR A 234 -9.99 28.02 -9.89
CA TYR A 234 -8.90 27.18 -9.35
C TYR A 234 -8.80 27.21 -7.83
N ALA A 235 -8.96 28.41 -7.24
CA ALA A 235 -8.83 28.60 -5.79
C ALA A 235 -9.84 27.78 -4.97
N VAL A 236 -10.93 27.32 -5.59
CA VAL A 236 -11.96 26.50 -4.94
C VAL A 236 -11.93 25.08 -5.49
N ALA A 237 -11.86 24.91 -6.82
CA ALA A 237 -11.96 23.62 -7.48
C ALA A 237 -10.84 22.68 -7.07
N VAL A 238 -9.60 23.15 -7.07
CA VAL A 238 -8.43 22.31 -6.79
C VAL A 238 -8.39 21.84 -5.32
N PRO A 239 -8.47 22.76 -4.32
CA PRO A 239 -8.44 22.29 -2.92
C PRO A 239 -9.65 21.43 -2.56
N LEU A 240 -10.84 21.71 -3.11
CA LEU A 240 -12.01 20.88 -2.86
C LEU A 240 -11.86 19.48 -3.48
N ALA A 241 -11.32 19.37 -4.69
CA ALA A 241 -11.01 18.09 -5.30
C ALA A 241 -9.99 17.29 -4.46
N VAL A 242 -8.93 17.94 -3.97
CA VAL A 242 -7.92 17.31 -3.09
C VAL A 242 -8.54 16.85 -1.78
N LEU A 243 -9.40 17.66 -1.16
CA LEU A 243 -10.14 17.28 0.05
C LEU A 243 -10.98 16.04 -0.17
N LEU A 244 -11.73 15.96 -1.26
CA LEU A 244 -12.56 14.81 -1.61
C LEU A 244 -11.70 13.56 -1.92
N PHE A 245 -10.58 13.74 -2.59
CA PHE A 245 -9.62 12.66 -2.85
C PHE A 245 -9.03 12.08 -1.57
N LEU A 246 -8.56 12.93 -0.64
CA LEU A 246 -8.05 12.50 0.66
C LEU A 246 -9.15 11.83 1.49
N THR A 247 -10.36 12.37 1.50
CA THR A 247 -11.53 11.78 2.14
C THR A 247 -11.76 10.35 1.66
N ARG A 248 -11.82 10.16 0.34
CA ARG A 248 -11.97 8.84 -0.26
C ARG A 248 -10.83 7.88 0.10
N LEU A 249 -9.59 8.37 0.01
CA LEU A 249 -8.41 7.57 0.31
C LEU A 249 -8.42 7.09 1.77
N MET A 250 -8.74 7.98 2.71
CA MET A 250 -8.87 7.65 4.13
C MET A 250 -10.00 6.67 4.42
N LEU A 251 -11.17 6.85 3.79
CA LEU A 251 -12.30 5.93 3.96
C LEU A 251 -11.99 4.53 3.41
N GLY A 252 -11.31 4.46 2.26
CA GLY A 252 -10.91 3.20 1.63
C GLY A 252 -9.93 2.37 2.47
N HIS A 253 -9.13 3.02 3.32
CA HIS A 253 -8.15 2.36 4.19
C HIS A 253 -8.58 2.29 5.66
N GLY A 254 -9.85 2.58 5.97
CA GLY A 254 -10.39 2.48 7.35
C GLY A 254 -9.80 3.49 8.35
N ALA A 255 -9.28 4.62 7.85
CA ALA A 255 -8.70 5.67 8.67
C ALA A 255 -9.75 6.40 9.54
N PRO A 256 -9.34 7.15 10.58
CA PRO A 256 -10.25 7.75 11.55
C PRO A 256 -11.22 8.74 10.92
N ARG A 257 -12.50 8.43 11.01
CA ARG A 257 -13.63 9.23 10.48
C ARG A 257 -13.72 10.65 11.05
N PRO A 258 -13.37 10.91 12.34
CA PRO A 258 -13.47 12.27 12.90
C PRO A 258 -12.63 13.31 12.15
N ALA A 259 -11.42 12.94 11.67
CA ALA A 259 -10.58 13.85 10.91
C ALA A 259 -11.20 14.22 9.55
N VAL A 260 -11.83 13.24 8.89
CA VAL A 260 -12.55 13.45 7.62
C VAL A 260 -13.75 14.38 7.83
N LEU A 261 -14.55 14.13 8.88
CA LEU A 261 -15.69 14.97 9.21
C LEU A 261 -15.26 16.40 9.53
N ALA A 262 -14.20 16.57 10.33
CA ALA A 262 -13.67 17.90 10.66
C ALA A 262 -13.22 18.67 9.40
N GLY A 263 -12.51 18.00 8.48
CA GLY A 263 -12.11 18.60 7.20
C GLY A 263 -13.31 19.02 6.35
N LEU A 264 -14.32 18.18 6.23
CA LEU A 264 -15.53 18.49 5.48
C LEU A 264 -16.34 19.65 6.13
N VAL A 265 -16.47 19.66 7.48
CA VAL A 265 -17.12 20.78 8.17
C VAL A 265 -16.38 22.09 7.96
N LEU A 266 -15.04 22.06 8.03
CA LEU A 266 -14.23 23.26 7.77
C LEU A 266 -14.45 23.80 6.35
N ALA A 267 -14.63 22.92 5.36
CA ALA A 267 -14.83 23.32 3.97
C ALA A 267 -16.17 24.03 3.71
N VAL A 268 -17.17 23.89 4.59
CA VAL A 268 -18.47 24.57 4.49
C VAL A 268 -18.39 26.03 4.97
N LEU A 269 -17.37 26.38 5.74
CA LEU A 269 -17.25 27.73 6.29
C LEU A 269 -17.15 28.77 5.14
N PRO A 270 -17.81 29.93 5.28
CA PRO A 270 -17.82 30.96 4.26
C PRO A 270 -16.52 31.79 4.23
N ILE A 271 -15.39 31.12 4.40
CA ILE A 271 -14.06 31.73 4.39
C ILE A 271 -13.38 31.41 3.05
N PRO A 272 -12.80 32.37 2.33
CA PRO A 272 -12.21 32.13 1.01
C PRO A 272 -11.18 30.99 0.97
N ALA A 273 -10.43 30.79 2.06
CA ALA A 273 -9.41 29.75 2.19
C ALA A 273 -9.92 28.45 2.81
N ALA A 274 -11.22 28.32 3.14
CA ALA A 274 -11.75 27.17 3.90
C ALA A 274 -11.44 25.84 3.23
N ALA A 275 -11.66 25.70 1.93
CA ALA A 275 -11.37 24.47 1.20
C ALA A 275 -9.87 24.12 1.20
N PHE A 276 -9.00 25.13 1.09
CA PHE A 276 -7.55 24.95 1.16
C PHE A 276 -7.10 24.51 2.56
N LEU A 277 -7.58 25.20 3.59
CA LEU A 277 -7.26 24.86 4.99
C LEU A 277 -7.78 23.46 5.36
N ALA A 278 -8.97 23.10 4.86
CA ALA A 278 -9.54 21.78 5.05
C ALA A 278 -8.68 20.69 4.37
N ALA A 279 -8.27 20.90 3.13
CA ALA A 279 -7.42 19.96 2.38
C ALA A 279 -6.03 19.82 3.03
N ALA A 280 -5.40 20.93 3.39
CA ALA A 280 -4.10 20.95 4.06
C ALA A 280 -4.18 20.29 5.47
N GLY A 281 -5.23 20.62 6.24
CA GLY A 281 -5.48 20.05 7.55
C GLY A 281 -5.75 18.53 7.51
N LEU A 282 -6.43 18.05 6.46
CA LEU A 282 -6.69 16.61 6.29
C LEU A 282 -5.46 15.84 5.80
N LEU A 283 -4.51 16.50 5.14
CA LEU A 283 -3.28 15.87 4.66
C LEU A 283 -2.44 15.30 5.81
N VAL A 284 -2.34 16.00 6.93
CA VAL A 284 -1.56 15.55 8.10
C VAL A 284 -2.08 14.22 8.65
N PRO A 285 -3.36 14.10 9.07
CA PRO A 285 -3.88 12.82 9.55
C PRO A 285 -3.90 11.74 8.46
N ALA A 286 -4.02 12.11 7.16
CA ALA A 286 -3.90 11.16 6.08
C ALA A 286 -2.48 10.57 6.00
N VAL A 287 -1.44 11.40 6.08
CA VAL A 287 -0.04 10.92 6.13
C VAL A 287 0.17 10.00 7.31
N LEU A 288 -0.27 10.38 8.51
CA LEU A 288 -0.10 9.58 9.73
C LEU A 288 -0.88 8.26 9.69
N ALA A 289 -2.10 8.26 9.16
CA ALA A 289 -2.94 7.07 9.10
C ALA A 289 -2.48 6.10 8.00
N LEU A 290 -2.16 6.60 6.81
CA LEU A 290 -1.80 5.79 5.65
C LEU A 290 -0.33 5.32 5.66
N SER A 291 0.53 5.89 6.50
CA SER A 291 1.87 5.38 6.75
C SER A 291 1.91 4.18 7.72
N ARG A 292 0.77 3.80 8.30
CA ARG A 292 0.69 2.61 9.16
C ARG A 292 0.48 1.35 8.31
N ALA A 293 1.29 0.32 8.54
CA ALA A 293 1.18 -0.97 7.85
C ALA A 293 -0.22 -1.60 7.99
N SER A 294 -0.85 -1.43 9.17
CA SER A 294 -2.20 -1.94 9.46
C SER A 294 -3.31 -1.37 8.55
N ALA A 295 -3.10 -0.18 7.95
CA ALA A 295 -4.04 0.40 7.00
C ALA A 295 -4.08 -0.37 5.68
N HIS A 296 -3.00 -1.06 5.32
CA HIS A 296 -2.85 -1.79 4.05
C HIS A 296 -3.00 -3.31 4.20
N ALA A 297 -2.97 -3.84 5.42
CA ALA A 297 -3.11 -5.28 5.69
C ALA A 297 -4.54 -5.81 5.49
N ARG A 298 -5.57 -4.92 5.47
CA ARG A 298 -6.98 -5.28 5.39
C ARG A 298 -7.66 -4.95 4.05
N SER A 299 -6.94 -4.39 3.12
CA SER A 299 -7.50 -3.90 1.84
C SER A 299 -7.35 -4.89 0.68
#